data_5e5e089486824e6132b35c625286f646
#
_entry.id   5e5e089486824e6132b35c625286f646
#
_cell.length_a   1.000
_cell.length_b   1.000
_cell.length_c   1.000
_cell.angle_alpha   90.00
_cell.angle_beta   90.00
_cell.angle_gamma   90.00
#
_symmetry.space_group_name_H-M   'P 1'
#
loop_
_entity.id
_entity.type
_entity.pdbx_description
1 polymer ?
#
loop_
_entity_poly.entity_id
_entity_poly.type
_entity_poly.pdbx_seq_one_letter_code
_entity_poly.pdbx_strand_id
1 'polypeptide(L)'
;SFLHLHPNEAVLTSADPDHLDIYGDEQTILEGFRQFLSLVDKKGKVYLQSHAHYRLGDQDIASSNLREYGLRSDGIHAENIVAKPNSFVFDYIGSKNQIKGLELAIPGFHNVENALAAIAIALDHGVDEAQIREGIKSFRGVKRRFEIHSAQPGKIFIDDYAHHPEEIKACLSSV
;
A
#
# COMPACT_ATOMS: atom_id res chain seq x y z
N SER A 1 -19.48 9.87 -1.84
CA SER A 1 -18.90 9.04 -0.78
C SER A 1 -18.55 7.67 -1.33
N PHE A 2 -17.42 7.10 -0.92
CA PHE A 2 -16.99 5.74 -1.27
C PHE A 2 -17.96 4.67 -0.72
N LEU A 3 -18.83 5.01 0.22
CA LEU A 3 -19.88 4.14 0.77
C LEU A 3 -21.02 3.81 -0.23
N HIS A 4 -21.01 4.37 -1.43
CA HIS A 4 -21.93 3.98 -2.51
C HIS A 4 -21.34 2.93 -3.45
N LEU A 5 -20.11 2.51 -3.20
CA LEU A 5 -19.45 1.45 -3.97
C LEU A 5 -19.88 0.08 -3.44
N HIS A 6 -19.98 -0.90 -4.33
CA HIS A 6 -20.18 -2.31 -4.01
C HIS A 6 -19.05 -3.11 -4.64
N PRO A 7 -17.85 -3.07 -4.06
CA PRO A 7 -16.67 -3.68 -4.67
C PRO A 7 -16.68 -5.20 -4.52
N ASN A 8 -16.16 -5.89 -5.54
CA ASN A 8 -15.84 -7.30 -5.42
C ASN A 8 -14.55 -7.51 -4.60
N GLU A 9 -13.62 -6.57 -4.69
CA GLU A 9 -12.38 -6.58 -3.93
C GLU A 9 -12.04 -5.16 -3.48
N ALA A 10 -11.41 -5.04 -2.32
CA ALA A 10 -11.00 -3.75 -1.78
C ALA A 10 -9.57 -3.81 -1.26
N VAL A 11 -8.85 -2.70 -1.41
CA VAL A 11 -7.56 -2.47 -0.77
C VAL A 11 -7.70 -1.28 0.17
N LEU A 12 -7.28 -1.42 1.40
CA LEU A 12 -7.14 -0.31 2.33
C LEU A 12 -5.66 -0.14 2.69
N THR A 13 -5.07 0.94 2.21
CA THR A 13 -3.64 1.23 2.36
C THR A 13 -3.31 2.00 3.62
N SER A 14 -4.29 2.70 4.19
CA SER A 14 -4.18 3.43 5.46
C SER A 14 -5.57 3.63 6.06
N ALA A 15 -5.63 3.73 7.38
CA ALA A 15 -6.79 4.17 8.16
C ALA A 15 -6.42 5.34 9.08
N ASP A 16 -5.43 6.15 8.71
CA ASP A 16 -5.00 7.32 9.48
C ASP A 16 -6.07 8.40 9.47
N PRO A 17 -6.18 9.18 10.56
CA PRO A 17 -7.16 10.24 10.68
C PRO A 17 -6.78 11.40 9.76
N ASP A 18 -7.42 11.45 8.61
CA ASP A 18 -7.31 12.55 7.66
C ASP A 18 -8.69 13.20 7.46
N HIS A 19 -8.72 14.47 7.02
CA HIS A 19 -9.96 15.21 6.81
C HIS A 19 -10.90 15.28 8.03
N LEU A 20 -10.34 15.46 9.24
CA LEU A 20 -11.10 15.61 10.48
C LEU A 20 -12.09 16.77 10.45
N ASP A 21 -11.82 17.79 9.62
CA ASP A 21 -12.72 18.91 9.32
C ASP A 21 -14.04 18.45 8.65
N ILE A 22 -14.01 17.33 7.93
CA ILE A 22 -15.17 16.74 7.26
C ILE A 22 -15.85 15.68 8.14
N TYR A 23 -15.07 14.83 8.77
CA TYR A 23 -15.56 13.66 9.52
C TYR A 23 -15.80 13.93 11.01
N GLY A 24 -15.25 15.03 11.55
CA GLY A 24 -15.41 15.45 12.93
C GLY A 24 -14.42 14.79 13.88
N ASP A 25 -14.33 13.48 13.91
CA ASP A 25 -13.41 12.72 14.77
C ASP A 25 -12.88 11.44 14.12
N GLU A 26 -11.86 10.89 14.74
CA GLU A 26 -11.19 9.66 14.29
C GLU A 26 -12.12 8.45 14.27
N GLN A 27 -13.00 8.33 15.27
CA GLN A 27 -13.91 7.20 15.38
C GLN A 27 -14.89 7.14 14.21
N THR A 28 -15.39 8.30 13.78
CA THR A 28 -16.27 8.43 12.61
C THR A 28 -15.57 7.99 11.33
N ILE A 29 -14.28 8.29 11.16
CA ILE A 29 -13.49 7.84 10.01
C ILE A 29 -13.34 6.32 10.03
N LEU A 30 -12.94 5.75 11.16
CA LEU A 30 -12.77 4.30 11.32
C LEU A 30 -14.08 3.55 11.07
N GLU A 31 -15.20 4.09 11.55
CA GLU A 31 -16.53 3.52 11.29
C GLU A 31 -16.88 3.56 9.80
N GLY A 32 -16.55 4.66 9.11
CA GLY A 32 -16.71 4.78 7.66
C GLY A 32 -15.91 3.72 6.90
N PHE A 33 -14.67 3.43 7.32
CA PHE A 33 -13.87 2.37 6.71
C PHE A 33 -14.44 0.98 7.01
N ARG A 34 -14.88 0.69 8.23
CA ARG A 34 -15.55 -0.57 8.57
C ARG A 34 -16.80 -0.78 7.71
N GLN A 35 -17.63 0.25 7.60
CA GLN A 35 -18.81 0.22 6.74
C GLN A 35 -18.43 -0.03 5.27
N PHE A 36 -17.40 0.61 4.75
CA PHE A 36 -16.91 0.37 3.39
C PHE A 36 -16.48 -1.08 3.20
N LEU A 37 -15.70 -1.64 4.12
CA LEU A 37 -15.25 -3.02 4.04
C LEU A 37 -16.41 -4.02 4.13
N SER A 38 -17.49 -3.68 4.84
CA SER A 38 -18.70 -4.50 4.91
C SER A 38 -19.48 -4.55 3.59
N LEU A 39 -19.25 -3.62 2.66
CA LEU A 39 -19.86 -3.58 1.33
C LEU A 39 -19.15 -4.49 0.32
N VAL A 40 -17.98 -5.03 0.66
CA VAL A 40 -17.27 -5.98 -0.20
C VAL A 40 -18.10 -7.26 -0.33
N ASP A 41 -18.17 -7.80 -1.55
CA ASP A 41 -18.86 -9.07 -1.80
C ASP A 41 -18.36 -10.17 -0.85
N LYS A 42 -19.25 -11.02 -0.37
CA LYS A 42 -18.89 -12.11 0.57
C LYS A 42 -17.86 -13.09 0.01
N LYS A 43 -17.79 -13.22 -1.31
CA LYS A 43 -16.77 -14.03 -2.02
C LYS A 43 -15.57 -13.21 -2.42
N GLY A 44 -15.61 -11.89 -2.21
CA GLY A 44 -14.56 -10.95 -2.54
C GLY A 44 -13.36 -11.05 -1.61
N LYS A 45 -12.34 -10.25 -1.88
CA LYS A 45 -11.12 -10.19 -1.08
C LYS A 45 -10.92 -8.79 -0.53
N VAL A 46 -10.39 -8.74 0.68
CA VAL A 46 -9.97 -7.49 1.32
C VAL A 46 -8.46 -7.58 1.55
N TYR A 47 -7.73 -6.66 0.96
CA TYR A 47 -6.28 -6.48 1.23
C TYR A 47 -6.13 -5.31 2.20
N LEU A 48 -5.67 -5.61 3.40
CA LEU A 48 -5.66 -4.65 4.49
C LEU A 48 -4.23 -4.46 5.00
N GLN A 49 -3.76 -3.21 4.94
CA GLN A 49 -2.46 -2.86 5.48
C GLN A 49 -2.43 -3.09 7.01
N SER A 50 -1.36 -3.67 7.53
CA SER A 50 -1.29 -4.16 8.92
C SER A 50 -1.57 -3.09 9.97
N HIS A 51 -1.08 -1.86 9.82
CA HIS A 51 -1.39 -0.76 10.73
C HIS A 51 -2.83 -0.28 10.60
N ALA A 52 -3.39 -0.27 9.39
CA ALA A 52 -4.81 0.01 9.18
C ALA A 52 -5.68 -1.07 9.85
N HIS A 53 -5.29 -2.35 9.75
CA HIS A 53 -5.95 -3.45 10.44
C HIS A 53 -5.94 -3.26 11.97
N TYR A 54 -4.76 -2.97 12.53
CA TYR A 54 -4.63 -2.69 13.97
C TYR A 54 -5.57 -1.56 14.43
N ARG A 55 -5.69 -0.48 13.65
CA ARG A 55 -6.57 0.66 13.98
C ARG A 55 -8.06 0.34 13.86
N LEU A 56 -8.44 -0.47 12.88
CA LEU A 56 -9.83 -0.89 12.70
C LEU A 56 -10.28 -1.89 13.77
N GLY A 57 -9.33 -2.68 14.31
CA GLY A 57 -9.62 -3.80 15.19
C GLY A 57 -10.26 -4.99 14.43
N ASP A 58 -10.34 -6.14 15.12
CA ASP A 58 -10.84 -7.37 14.53
C ASP A 58 -12.39 -7.41 14.36
N GLN A 59 -13.08 -6.35 14.78
CA GLN A 59 -14.53 -6.31 14.75
C GLN A 59 -15.04 -6.00 13.34
N ASP A 60 -15.94 -6.84 12.85
CA ASP A 60 -16.80 -6.62 11.66
C ASP A 60 -16.13 -6.60 10.27
N ILE A 61 -14.86 -6.99 10.14
CA ILE A 61 -14.31 -7.28 8.82
C ILE A 61 -14.84 -8.67 8.42
N ALA A 62 -16.07 -8.70 7.89
CA ALA A 62 -16.84 -9.92 7.59
C ALA A 62 -16.27 -10.74 6.40
N SER A 63 -14.98 -10.72 6.19
CA SER A 63 -14.35 -11.38 5.06
C SER A 63 -13.56 -12.60 5.51
N SER A 64 -14.05 -13.78 5.17
CA SER A 64 -13.28 -15.03 5.20
C SER A 64 -12.03 -14.97 4.28
N ASN A 65 -11.91 -13.91 3.48
CA ASN A 65 -10.86 -13.70 2.49
C ASN A 65 -10.01 -12.45 2.79
N LEU A 66 -9.80 -12.15 4.07
CA LEU A 66 -8.88 -11.10 4.49
C LEU A 66 -7.44 -11.49 4.19
N ARG A 67 -6.70 -10.57 3.57
CA ARG A 67 -5.28 -10.63 3.24
C ARG A 67 -4.58 -9.45 3.92
N GLU A 68 -3.99 -9.68 5.06
CA GLU A 68 -3.16 -8.66 5.68
C GLU A 68 -1.82 -8.53 4.96
N TYR A 69 -1.36 -7.31 4.76
CA TYR A 69 -0.07 -7.01 4.18
C TYR A 69 0.64 -5.85 4.88
N GLY A 70 1.96 -5.82 4.80
CA GLY A 70 2.78 -4.75 5.36
C GLY A 70 4.25 -5.11 5.35
N LEU A 71 5.14 -4.15 5.57
CA LEU A 71 6.59 -4.42 5.60
C LEU A 71 6.97 -5.41 6.70
N ARG A 72 6.21 -5.49 7.78
CA ARG A 72 6.43 -6.35 8.95
C ARG A 72 5.18 -7.14 9.33
N SER A 73 4.31 -7.45 8.37
CA SER A 73 3.12 -8.27 8.60
C SER A 73 3.52 -9.74 8.72
N ASP A 74 2.77 -10.50 9.52
CA ASP A 74 2.85 -11.97 9.53
C ASP A 74 2.19 -12.59 8.28
N GLY A 75 1.40 -11.79 7.56
CA GLY A 75 0.79 -12.15 6.28
C GLY A 75 1.71 -11.90 5.09
N ILE A 76 1.24 -11.07 4.15
CA ILE A 76 2.03 -10.68 2.98
C ILE A 76 3.05 -9.63 3.40
N HIS A 77 4.34 -9.87 3.15
CA HIS A 77 5.40 -8.95 3.55
C HIS A 77 6.58 -8.93 2.57
N ALA A 78 7.53 -8.04 2.82
CA ALA A 78 8.77 -7.94 2.07
C ALA A 78 9.96 -8.39 2.92
N GLU A 79 10.86 -9.17 2.32
CA GLU A 79 12.15 -9.52 2.90
C GLU A 79 13.31 -8.99 2.04
N ASN A 80 14.51 -9.00 2.62
CA ASN A 80 15.75 -8.64 1.93
C ASN A 80 15.68 -7.28 1.20
N ILE A 81 15.04 -6.30 1.83
CA ILE A 81 14.84 -4.97 1.25
C ILE A 81 16.18 -4.25 1.16
N VAL A 82 16.60 -3.90 -0.05
CA VAL A 82 17.82 -3.14 -0.34
C VAL A 82 17.45 -1.86 -1.06
N ALA A 83 17.74 -0.72 -0.42
CA ALA A 83 17.60 0.59 -1.05
C ALA A 83 18.75 0.83 -2.04
N LYS A 84 18.43 1.29 -3.23
CA LYS A 84 19.34 1.78 -4.26
C LYS A 84 19.05 3.25 -4.53
N PRO A 85 19.91 4.00 -5.22
CA PRO A 85 19.73 5.45 -5.42
C PRO A 85 18.35 5.86 -5.98
N ASN A 86 17.74 5.05 -6.85
CA ASN A 86 16.45 5.36 -7.49
C ASN A 86 15.50 4.17 -7.53
N SER A 87 15.75 3.13 -6.74
CA SER A 87 14.92 1.92 -6.73
C SER A 87 15.06 1.17 -5.41
N PHE A 88 14.14 0.23 -5.19
CA PHE A 88 14.24 -0.74 -4.12
C PHE A 88 14.26 -2.14 -4.72
N VAL A 89 15.09 -3.01 -4.16
CA VAL A 89 15.05 -4.44 -4.46
C VAL A 89 14.57 -5.16 -3.22
N PHE A 90 13.61 -6.07 -3.37
CA PHE A 90 13.05 -6.82 -2.25
C PHE A 90 12.52 -8.18 -2.71
N ASP A 91 12.30 -9.06 -1.76
CA ASP A 91 11.60 -10.32 -1.95
C ASP A 91 10.14 -10.15 -1.48
N TYR A 92 9.19 -10.53 -2.32
CA TYR A 92 7.77 -10.65 -1.93
C TYR A 92 7.55 -12.01 -1.28
N ILE A 93 6.94 -12.02 -0.11
CA ILE A 93 6.55 -13.22 0.63
C ILE A 93 5.04 -13.20 0.84
N GLY A 94 4.35 -14.18 0.31
CA GLY A 94 2.94 -14.42 0.57
C GLY A 94 2.70 -15.84 1.05
N SER A 95 1.48 -16.18 1.45
CA SER A 95 1.15 -17.49 2.02
C SER A 95 1.41 -18.68 1.09
N LYS A 96 1.34 -18.47 -0.22
CA LYS A 96 1.48 -19.52 -1.24
C LYS A 96 2.55 -19.21 -2.29
N ASN A 97 3.00 -17.97 -2.37
CA ASN A 97 3.87 -17.47 -3.41
C ASN A 97 5.03 -16.69 -2.82
N GLN A 98 6.20 -16.87 -3.38
CA GLN A 98 7.39 -16.08 -3.09
C GLN A 98 7.99 -15.63 -4.41
N ILE A 99 8.32 -14.35 -4.54
CA ILE A 99 9.01 -13.79 -5.70
C ILE A 99 10.25 -13.05 -5.21
N LYS A 100 11.44 -13.54 -5.54
CA LYS A 100 12.71 -12.99 -5.07
C LYS A 100 13.25 -11.92 -5.99
N GLY A 101 13.91 -10.91 -5.44
CA GLY A 101 14.66 -9.91 -6.17
C GLY A 101 13.81 -9.05 -7.11
N LEU A 102 12.61 -8.66 -6.66
CA LEU A 102 11.79 -7.68 -7.37
C LEU A 102 12.45 -6.31 -7.31
N GLU A 103 12.54 -5.62 -8.43
CA GLU A 103 13.07 -4.27 -8.51
C GLU A 103 11.94 -3.27 -8.75
N LEU A 104 11.65 -2.45 -7.74
CA LEU A 104 10.70 -1.34 -7.82
C LEU A 104 11.45 -0.07 -8.21
N ALA A 105 11.14 0.49 -9.38
CA ALA A 105 11.88 1.62 -9.96
C ALA A 105 11.50 2.99 -9.39
N ILE A 106 10.96 3.03 -8.16
CA ILE A 106 10.68 4.23 -7.39
C ILE A 106 11.16 4.04 -5.95
N PRO A 107 11.71 5.08 -5.31
CA PRO A 107 12.15 5.00 -3.93
C PRO A 107 10.98 5.06 -2.95
N GLY A 108 11.25 4.70 -1.69
CA GLY A 108 10.33 4.83 -0.56
C GLY A 108 9.79 3.49 -0.06
N PHE A 109 9.90 3.26 1.25
CA PHE A 109 9.38 2.06 1.91
C PHE A 109 7.85 1.94 1.76
N HIS A 110 7.13 3.05 1.78
CA HIS A 110 5.69 3.07 1.53
C HIS A 110 5.34 2.60 0.11
N ASN A 111 6.21 2.84 -0.89
CA ASN A 111 6.01 2.32 -2.24
C ASN A 111 6.27 0.81 -2.33
N VAL A 112 7.23 0.28 -1.55
CA VAL A 112 7.40 -1.17 -1.40
C VAL A 112 6.13 -1.78 -0.79
N GLU A 113 5.59 -1.17 0.26
CA GLU A 113 4.36 -1.63 0.91
C GLU A 113 3.15 -1.61 -0.03
N ASN A 114 2.96 -0.53 -0.79
CA ASN A 114 1.92 -0.45 -1.82
C ASN A 114 2.11 -1.51 -2.92
N ALA A 115 3.37 -1.80 -3.30
CA ALA A 115 3.68 -2.84 -4.28
C ALA A 115 3.30 -4.24 -3.77
N LEU A 116 3.41 -4.52 -2.47
CA LEU A 116 2.97 -5.81 -1.89
C LEU A 116 1.49 -6.07 -2.17
N ALA A 117 0.63 -5.06 -1.97
CA ALA A 117 -0.79 -5.18 -2.26
C ALA A 117 -1.04 -5.41 -3.76
N ALA A 118 -0.39 -4.63 -4.62
CA ALA A 118 -0.53 -4.76 -6.07
C ALA A 118 -0.09 -6.15 -6.57
N ILE A 119 1.02 -6.67 -6.06
CA ILE A 119 1.53 -8.02 -6.39
C ILE A 119 0.54 -9.08 -5.91
N ALA A 120 0.02 -8.96 -4.69
CA ALA A 120 -0.93 -9.92 -4.14
C ALA A 120 -2.20 -10.01 -4.99
N ILE A 121 -2.74 -8.86 -5.41
CA ILE A 121 -3.91 -8.80 -6.30
C ILE A 121 -3.57 -9.43 -7.65
N ALA A 122 -2.44 -9.08 -8.25
CA ALA A 122 -2.01 -9.62 -9.55
C ALA A 122 -1.90 -11.15 -9.51
N LEU A 123 -1.26 -11.71 -8.46
CA LEU A 123 -1.16 -13.16 -8.25
C LEU A 123 -2.54 -13.82 -8.07
N ASP A 124 -3.42 -13.20 -7.31
CA ASP A 124 -4.78 -13.69 -7.08
C ASP A 124 -5.64 -13.68 -8.36
N HIS A 125 -5.29 -12.84 -9.34
CA HIS A 125 -5.90 -12.80 -10.68
C HIS A 125 -5.13 -13.60 -11.75
N GLY A 126 -4.12 -14.37 -11.33
CA GLY A 126 -3.41 -15.28 -12.23
C GLY A 126 -2.37 -14.62 -13.13
N VAL A 127 -1.93 -13.41 -12.80
CA VAL A 127 -0.79 -12.76 -13.48
C VAL A 127 0.47 -13.53 -13.16
N ASP A 128 1.26 -13.86 -14.15
CA ASP A 128 2.49 -14.63 -13.97
C ASP A 128 3.64 -13.77 -13.40
N GLU A 129 4.65 -14.45 -12.84
CA GLU A 129 5.80 -13.79 -12.19
C GLU A 129 6.56 -12.87 -13.16
N ALA A 130 6.70 -13.23 -14.43
CA ALA A 130 7.45 -12.44 -15.40
C ALA A 130 6.74 -11.10 -15.68
N GLN A 131 5.41 -11.15 -15.82
CA GLN A 131 4.58 -9.96 -15.98
C GLN A 131 4.59 -9.05 -14.73
N ILE A 132 4.55 -9.66 -13.53
CA ILE A 132 4.67 -8.92 -12.28
C ILE A 132 6.02 -8.20 -12.19
N ARG A 133 7.12 -8.90 -12.48
CA ARG A 133 8.48 -8.31 -12.49
C ARG A 133 8.57 -7.13 -13.45
N GLU A 134 8.08 -7.29 -14.66
CA GLU A 134 8.10 -6.22 -15.66
C GLU A 134 7.23 -5.04 -15.24
N GLY A 135 6.02 -5.29 -14.73
CA GLY A 135 5.11 -4.25 -14.24
C GLY A 135 5.73 -3.42 -13.10
N ILE A 136 6.28 -4.08 -12.08
CA ILE A 136 6.93 -3.40 -10.95
C ILE A 136 8.18 -2.63 -11.40
N LYS A 137 8.99 -3.21 -12.29
CA LYS A 137 10.21 -2.57 -12.80
C LYS A 137 9.93 -1.41 -13.74
N SER A 138 8.87 -1.48 -14.52
CA SER A 138 8.50 -0.42 -15.47
C SER A 138 7.71 0.73 -14.83
N PHE A 139 7.16 0.55 -13.63
CA PHE A 139 6.39 1.57 -12.94
C PHE A 139 7.27 2.78 -12.58
N ARG A 140 6.83 3.97 -12.96
CA ARG A 140 7.56 5.23 -12.76
C ARG A 140 6.95 6.13 -11.69
N GLY A 141 6.02 5.60 -10.90
CA GLY A 141 5.33 6.37 -9.87
C GLY A 141 4.13 7.15 -10.40
N VAL A 142 3.62 7.99 -9.53
CA VAL A 142 2.50 8.89 -9.79
C VAL A 142 3.02 10.32 -9.63
N LYS A 143 2.58 11.23 -10.49
CA LYS A 143 2.94 12.65 -10.38
C LYS A 143 2.64 13.17 -8.98
N ARG A 144 3.55 13.97 -8.45
CA ARG A 144 3.45 14.56 -7.10
C ARG A 144 3.36 13.50 -5.97
N ARG A 145 3.95 12.32 -6.18
CA ARG A 145 4.14 11.28 -5.16
C ARG A 145 5.59 10.85 -5.20
N PHE A 146 6.44 11.53 -4.41
CA PHE A 146 7.89 11.38 -4.39
C PHE A 146 8.52 11.53 -5.80
N GLU A 147 8.01 12.50 -6.56
CA GLU A 147 8.44 12.72 -7.94
C GLU A 147 9.79 13.45 -7.96
N ILE A 148 10.82 12.80 -8.48
CA ILE A 148 12.16 13.39 -8.59
C ILE A 148 12.23 14.19 -9.88
N HIS A 149 12.19 15.52 -9.79
CA HIS A 149 12.30 16.41 -10.95
C HIS A 149 13.74 16.64 -11.40
N SER A 150 14.68 16.67 -10.46
CA SER A 150 16.08 16.91 -10.75
C SER A 150 16.95 16.29 -9.68
N ALA A 151 18.02 15.62 -10.10
CA ALA A 151 19.08 15.15 -9.23
C ALA A 151 20.42 15.69 -9.76
N GLN A 152 21.08 16.52 -8.96
CA GLN A 152 22.41 17.06 -9.24
C GLN A 152 23.34 16.70 -8.09
N PRO A 153 24.67 16.69 -8.27
CA PRO A 153 25.58 16.43 -7.15
C PRO A 153 25.27 17.33 -5.94
N GLY A 154 24.86 16.69 -4.83
CA GLY A 154 24.51 17.36 -3.57
C GLY A 154 23.14 18.04 -3.52
N LYS A 155 22.29 17.89 -4.57
CA LYS A 155 20.94 18.46 -4.59
C LYS A 155 19.96 17.53 -5.31
N ILE A 156 18.82 17.26 -4.64
CA ILE A 156 17.69 16.52 -5.21
C ILE A 156 16.44 17.39 -5.04
N PHE A 157 15.65 17.56 -6.10
CA PHE A 157 14.37 18.25 -6.07
C PHE A 157 13.26 17.21 -6.19
N ILE A 158 12.45 17.10 -5.12
CA ILE A 158 11.35 16.15 -5.01
C ILE A 158 10.05 16.93 -4.89
N ASP A 159 9.05 16.57 -5.69
CA ASP A 159 7.66 17.04 -5.54
C ASP A 159 6.82 15.93 -4.94
N ASP A 160 6.21 16.22 -3.79
CA ASP A 160 5.29 15.30 -3.10
C ASP A 160 4.07 16.08 -2.62
N TYR A 161 2.91 15.49 -2.76
CA TYR A 161 1.63 16.07 -2.29
C TYR A 161 1.42 15.87 -0.79
N ALA A 162 2.38 15.32 -0.08
CA ALA A 162 2.31 15.10 1.36
C ALA A 162 1.95 16.39 2.10
N HIS A 163 0.85 16.39 2.80
CA HIS A 163 0.33 17.52 3.58
C HIS A 163 -0.15 17.10 4.98
N HIS A 164 -0.21 15.80 5.26
CA HIS A 164 -0.48 15.23 6.58
C HIS A 164 0.84 14.86 7.28
N PRO A 165 0.97 14.99 8.61
CA PRO A 165 2.21 14.71 9.35
C PRO A 165 2.85 13.35 9.04
N GLU A 166 2.06 12.28 8.97
CA GLU A 166 2.58 10.92 8.66
C GLU A 166 3.04 10.80 7.20
N GLU A 167 2.36 11.44 6.25
CA GLU A 167 2.81 11.51 4.85
C GLU A 167 4.15 12.26 4.74
N ILE A 168 4.26 13.43 5.39
CA ILE A 168 5.51 14.22 5.41
C ILE A 168 6.64 13.40 6.03
N LYS A 169 6.38 12.71 7.14
CA LYS A 169 7.35 11.84 7.80
C LYS A 169 7.80 10.69 6.88
N ALA A 170 6.86 10.03 6.20
CA ALA A 170 7.17 8.98 5.24
C ALA A 170 8.02 9.50 4.08
N CYS A 171 7.68 10.67 3.53
CA CYS A 171 8.44 11.34 2.49
C CYS A 171 9.89 11.65 2.95
N LEU A 172 10.05 12.30 4.10
CA LEU A 172 11.36 12.66 4.66
C LEU A 172 12.22 11.45 5.04
N SER A 173 11.61 10.35 5.50
CA SER A 173 12.35 9.13 5.82
C SER A 173 12.80 8.33 4.59
N SER A 174 12.37 8.74 3.41
CA SER A 174 12.72 8.13 2.12
C SER A 174 13.87 8.86 1.41
N VAL A 175 14.37 9.95 1.97
CA VAL A 175 15.51 10.74 1.50
C VAL A 175 16.74 10.38 2.32
#